data_45bc37e25b3f4e985fcb9f4a50bb86ec
#
_entry.id   45bc37e25b3f4e985fcb9f4a50bb86ec
#
_cell.length_a   1.000
_cell.length_b   1.000
_cell.length_c   1.000
_cell.angle_alpha   90.00
_cell.angle_beta   90.00
_cell.angle_gamma   90.00
#
_symmetry.space_group_name_H-M   'P 1'
#
loop_
_entity.id
_entity.type
_entity.pdbx_description
1 polymer ?
#
loop_
_entity_poly.entity_id
_entity_poly.type
_entity_poly.pdbx_seq_one_letter_code
_entity_poly.pdbx_strand_id
1 'polypeptide(L)'
;MAFQVSPGVLVQEKDLTNVIPAVATTIGAVAGQFNRGPMDEVVSIASEKELVETFGKPDSTNFEYWFSAASFLQYSSSLRVVRAANTSSVNAVVSGTAIRIKNTDHYSNGDGTTGPFNNGSANVGEWAARTAGAWGNNLKVSLCPSATAYEEAGKTTTNDASTAVGDTTIVLTSGTDFSVGDIVNFAESGGHEYRVTAVNTNTLTFVRHPSGTGGLHTAVANGSAVRRRWQYYDLVDKAPATSTYASNRSGVNDEMHIVVVDEDGGITGTAGEV
;
A
#
# COMPACT_ATOMS: atom_id res chain seq x y z
N MET A 1 -20.50 67.51 -18.52
CA MET A 1 -19.64 67.74 -19.71
C MET A 1 -19.27 69.20 -19.75
N ALA A 2 -18.02 69.57 -19.71
CA ALA A 2 -17.57 70.95 -19.87
C ALA A 2 -17.72 71.30 -21.38
N PHE A 3 -18.50 72.35 -21.64
CA PHE A 3 -18.76 72.81 -23.00
C PHE A 3 -17.75 73.92 -23.33
N GLN A 4 -16.97 73.76 -24.35
CA GLN A 4 -16.00 74.76 -24.80
C GLN A 4 -16.68 75.89 -25.52
N VAL A 5 -16.53 77.11 -25.01
CA VAL A 5 -17.28 78.32 -25.52
C VAL A 5 -16.48 79.20 -26.46
N SER A 6 -15.19 78.89 -26.68
CA SER A 6 -14.32 79.62 -27.64
C SER A 6 -13.40 78.64 -28.36
N PRO A 7 -12.83 78.99 -29.54
CA PRO A 7 -11.91 78.13 -30.27
C PRO A 7 -10.66 77.86 -29.42
N GLY A 8 -10.46 76.61 -29.07
CA GLY A 8 -9.34 76.09 -28.30
C GLY A 8 -9.17 74.60 -28.56
N VAL A 9 -8.04 74.05 -28.10
CA VAL A 9 -7.75 72.62 -28.21
C VAL A 9 -8.22 71.95 -26.92
N LEU A 10 -9.22 71.12 -27.02
CA LEU A 10 -9.65 70.22 -25.93
C LEU A 10 -8.74 68.98 -25.93
N VAL A 11 -7.80 68.96 -25.01
CA VAL A 11 -7.01 67.72 -24.77
C VAL A 11 -7.77 66.88 -23.76
N GLN A 12 -8.34 65.79 -24.20
CA GLN A 12 -8.84 64.73 -23.31
C GLN A 12 -7.78 63.66 -23.21
N GLU A 13 -7.23 63.50 -22.02
CA GLU A 13 -6.45 62.31 -21.68
C GLU A 13 -7.43 61.13 -21.50
N LYS A 14 -7.47 60.26 -22.45
CA LYS A 14 -8.18 58.98 -22.34
C LYS A 14 -7.19 57.98 -21.85
N ASP A 15 -7.31 57.64 -20.59
CA ASP A 15 -6.58 56.49 -20.05
C ASP A 15 -7.06 55.24 -20.77
N LEU A 16 -6.20 54.80 -21.70
CA LEU A 16 -6.36 53.52 -22.42
C LEU A 16 -5.65 52.39 -21.68
N THR A 17 -5.26 52.60 -20.44
CA THR A 17 -4.87 51.50 -19.55
C THR A 17 -6.12 50.61 -19.42
N ASN A 18 -6.28 49.79 -20.40
CA ASN A 18 -7.22 48.70 -20.31
C ASN A 18 -6.79 47.95 -19.04
N VAL A 19 -7.54 48.12 -17.99
CA VAL A 19 -7.54 47.15 -16.90
C VAL A 19 -8.01 45.88 -17.60
N ILE A 20 -7.04 45.12 -18.10
CA ILE A 20 -7.28 43.74 -18.46
C ILE A 20 -7.78 43.19 -17.11
N PRO A 21 -9.06 42.86 -16.99
CA PRO A 21 -9.48 42.11 -15.83
C PRO A 21 -8.56 40.90 -15.86
N ALA A 22 -7.69 40.81 -14.87
CA ALA A 22 -6.92 39.59 -14.65
C ALA A 22 -7.94 38.49 -14.32
N VAL A 23 -8.61 38.01 -15.34
CA VAL A 23 -9.29 36.72 -15.29
C VAL A 23 -8.19 35.70 -15.44
N ALA A 24 -7.31 35.71 -14.48
CA ALA A 24 -6.37 34.65 -14.28
C ALA A 24 -7.06 33.52 -13.51
N THR A 25 -8.07 32.93 -14.08
CA THR A 25 -8.34 31.55 -13.80
C THR A 25 -7.28 30.75 -14.55
N THR A 26 -6.07 30.71 -13.99
CA THR A 26 -4.99 29.90 -14.52
C THR A 26 -5.30 28.45 -14.16
N ILE A 27 -6.26 27.86 -14.86
CA ILE A 27 -6.54 26.44 -14.79
C ILE A 27 -5.68 25.77 -15.83
N GLY A 28 -4.71 24.96 -15.38
CA GLY A 28 -3.94 24.10 -16.25
C GLY A 28 -4.59 22.75 -16.43
N ALA A 29 -4.22 22.04 -17.50
CA ALA A 29 -4.61 20.66 -17.71
C ALA A 29 -3.41 19.85 -18.21
N VAL A 30 -3.21 18.67 -17.65
CA VAL A 30 -2.20 17.69 -18.06
C VAL A 30 -2.88 16.33 -18.24
N ALA A 31 -2.70 15.74 -19.41
CA ALA A 31 -3.02 14.35 -19.67
C ALA A 31 -1.71 13.61 -19.89
N GLY A 32 -1.45 12.58 -19.08
CA GLY A 32 -0.16 11.91 -19.13
C GLY A 32 -0.14 10.56 -18.45
N GLN A 33 1.00 9.91 -18.59
CA GLN A 33 1.27 8.64 -17.96
C GLN A 33 1.71 8.86 -16.51
N PHE A 34 1.04 8.19 -15.59
CA PHE A 34 1.37 8.21 -14.17
C PHE A 34 1.32 6.79 -13.60
N ASN A 35 2.08 6.52 -12.54
CA ASN A 35 2.24 5.18 -11.98
C ASN A 35 1.00 4.66 -11.28
N ARG A 36 0.23 5.55 -10.66
CA ARG A 36 -0.99 5.24 -9.94
C ARG A 36 -2.03 6.34 -10.11
N GLY A 37 -3.15 6.24 -9.44
CA GLY A 37 -4.25 7.19 -9.50
C GLY A 37 -5.40 6.73 -10.39
N PRO A 38 -6.55 7.42 -10.33
CA PRO A 38 -7.72 7.06 -11.12
C PRO A 38 -7.47 7.26 -12.62
N MET A 39 -8.11 6.43 -13.41
CA MET A 39 -8.14 6.52 -14.88
C MET A 39 -9.51 7.01 -15.35
N ASP A 40 -9.57 7.60 -16.53
CA ASP A 40 -10.80 8.08 -17.14
C ASP A 40 -11.57 9.08 -16.23
N GLU A 41 -10.83 9.80 -15.37
CA GLU A 41 -11.36 10.76 -14.42
C GLU A 41 -10.48 12.02 -14.42
N VAL A 42 -11.12 13.20 -14.36
CA VAL A 42 -10.43 14.48 -14.22
C VAL A 42 -10.23 14.79 -12.74
N VAL A 43 -9.00 14.73 -12.29
CA VAL A 43 -8.64 15.01 -10.89
C VAL A 43 -8.12 16.44 -10.77
N SER A 44 -8.64 17.18 -9.77
CA SER A 44 -8.15 18.52 -9.44
C SER A 44 -6.99 18.39 -8.45
N ILE A 45 -5.87 19.01 -8.77
CA ILE A 45 -4.65 18.99 -7.96
C ILE A 45 -4.26 20.44 -7.64
N ALA A 46 -4.03 20.72 -6.36
CA ALA A 46 -3.70 22.06 -5.86
C ALA A 46 -2.23 22.21 -5.45
N SER A 47 -1.50 21.13 -5.27
CA SER A 47 -0.11 21.14 -4.81
C SER A 47 0.68 19.94 -5.35
N GLU A 48 2.02 20.08 -5.36
CA GLU A 48 2.92 18.98 -5.69
C GLU A 48 2.78 17.80 -4.73
N LYS A 49 2.53 18.07 -3.44
CA LYS A 49 2.28 17.02 -2.45
C LYS A 49 1.06 16.18 -2.83
N GLU A 50 -0.03 16.82 -3.20
CA GLU A 50 -1.26 16.14 -3.64
C GLU A 50 -1.04 15.37 -4.96
N LEU A 51 -0.21 15.92 -5.87
CA LEU A 51 0.20 15.22 -7.09
C LEU A 51 0.93 13.91 -6.77
N VAL A 52 1.89 13.94 -5.83
CA VAL A 52 2.61 12.75 -5.36
C VAL A 52 1.67 11.76 -4.68
N GLU A 53 0.80 12.23 -3.78
CA GLU A 53 -0.14 11.37 -3.05
C GLU A 53 -1.12 10.66 -3.98
N THR A 54 -1.56 11.33 -5.04
CA THR A 54 -2.56 10.80 -5.97
C THR A 54 -1.93 9.96 -7.09
N PHE A 55 -0.89 10.49 -7.75
CA PHE A 55 -0.35 9.94 -8.98
C PHE A 55 1.04 9.29 -8.84
N GLY A 56 1.64 9.36 -7.66
CA GLY A 56 2.95 8.80 -7.35
C GLY A 56 4.11 9.76 -7.64
N LYS A 57 5.31 9.29 -7.33
CA LYS A 57 6.57 10.01 -7.59
C LYS A 57 6.96 9.92 -9.07
N PRO A 58 7.80 10.84 -9.57
CA PRO A 58 8.35 10.73 -10.92
C PRO A 58 9.34 9.55 -11.01
N ASP A 59 9.36 8.92 -12.17
CA ASP A 59 10.32 7.90 -12.56
C ASP A 59 10.78 8.08 -14.02
N SER A 60 11.55 7.14 -14.54
CA SER A 60 12.08 7.19 -15.90
C SER A 60 11.02 7.11 -17.01
N THR A 61 9.78 6.71 -16.68
CA THR A 61 8.70 6.52 -17.65
C THR A 61 7.67 7.65 -17.67
N ASN A 62 7.58 8.40 -16.57
CA ASN A 62 6.55 9.44 -16.40
C ASN A 62 7.09 10.84 -16.14
N PHE A 63 8.43 11.03 -16.07
CA PHE A 63 9.06 12.27 -15.62
C PHE A 63 8.66 13.50 -16.45
N GLU A 64 8.45 13.36 -17.74
CA GLU A 64 8.06 14.47 -18.61
C GLU A 64 6.68 15.04 -18.23
N TYR A 65 5.70 14.17 -18.03
CA TYR A 65 4.35 14.56 -17.62
C TYR A 65 4.33 15.06 -16.18
N TRP A 66 5.08 14.36 -15.32
CA TRP A 66 5.12 14.67 -13.90
C TRP A 66 5.75 16.04 -13.63
N PHE A 67 6.94 16.32 -14.20
CA PHE A 67 7.59 17.62 -14.02
C PHE A 67 6.86 18.75 -14.73
N SER A 68 6.17 18.50 -15.83
CA SER A 68 5.30 19.49 -16.47
C SER A 68 4.16 19.90 -15.52
N ALA A 69 3.52 18.93 -14.86
CA ALA A 69 2.49 19.16 -13.86
C ALA A 69 3.04 19.90 -12.63
N ALA A 70 4.17 19.46 -12.08
CA ALA A 70 4.81 20.07 -10.92
C ALA A 70 5.26 21.52 -11.21
N SER A 71 5.82 21.78 -12.40
CA SER A 71 6.20 23.14 -12.80
C SER A 71 5.01 24.07 -12.88
N PHE A 72 3.87 23.61 -13.38
CA PHE A 72 2.65 24.40 -13.40
C PHE A 72 2.16 24.72 -11.97
N LEU A 73 2.23 23.76 -11.06
CA LEU A 73 1.80 23.92 -9.66
C LEU A 73 2.65 24.94 -8.86
N GLN A 74 3.83 25.30 -9.35
CA GLN A 74 4.62 26.40 -8.76
C GLN A 74 3.98 27.78 -8.98
N TYR A 75 3.13 27.93 -10.00
CA TYR A 75 2.51 29.20 -10.37
C TYR A 75 0.99 29.23 -10.12
N SER A 76 0.34 28.09 -10.01
CA SER A 76 -1.10 27.99 -9.83
C SER A 76 -1.48 26.76 -9.00
N SER A 77 -2.50 26.90 -8.19
CA SER A 77 -3.09 25.81 -7.39
C SER A 77 -4.31 25.16 -8.05
N SER A 78 -4.49 25.31 -9.35
CA SER A 78 -5.65 24.78 -10.08
C SER A 78 -5.20 24.00 -11.32
N LEU A 79 -4.73 22.77 -11.10
CA LEU A 79 -4.35 21.84 -12.15
C LEU A 79 -5.39 20.73 -12.30
N ARG A 80 -5.80 20.44 -13.53
CA ARG A 80 -6.61 19.28 -13.89
C ARG A 80 -5.71 18.19 -14.46
N VAL A 81 -5.71 17.04 -13.84
CA VAL A 81 -4.88 15.91 -14.28
C VAL A 81 -5.77 14.76 -14.72
N VAL A 82 -5.44 14.17 -15.86
CA VAL A 82 -6.06 12.95 -16.36
C VAL A 82 -4.95 11.91 -16.57
N ARG A 83 -5.09 10.77 -15.90
CA ARG A 83 -4.17 9.67 -16.09
C ARG A 83 -4.49 8.90 -17.37
N ALA A 84 -3.56 8.91 -18.31
CA ALA A 84 -3.56 8.01 -19.46
C ALA A 84 -2.94 6.67 -19.04
N ALA A 85 -3.65 5.57 -19.24
CA ALA A 85 -3.16 4.22 -18.95
C ALA A 85 -3.40 3.30 -20.15
N ASN A 86 -2.54 2.30 -20.29
CA ASN A 86 -2.70 1.28 -21.31
C ASN A 86 -3.99 0.48 -21.07
N THR A 87 -4.64 0.03 -22.14
CA THR A 87 -5.83 -0.83 -22.05
C THR A 87 -5.58 -2.17 -21.34
N SER A 88 -4.34 -2.62 -21.27
CA SER A 88 -3.91 -3.82 -20.55
C SER A 88 -3.54 -3.56 -19.08
N SER A 89 -3.55 -2.32 -18.59
CA SER A 89 -3.27 -2.03 -17.20
C SER A 89 -4.39 -2.58 -16.31
N VAL A 90 -4.01 -3.43 -15.35
CA VAL A 90 -4.91 -4.09 -14.40
C VAL A 90 -4.49 -3.79 -12.96
N ASN A 91 -5.40 -3.97 -12.02
CA ASN A 91 -5.12 -3.85 -10.60
C ASN A 91 -4.39 -5.10 -10.11
N ALA A 92 -3.39 -4.94 -9.25
CA ALA A 92 -2.78 -6.06 -8.57
C ALA A 92 -3.80 -6.75 -7.65
N VAL A 93 -3.81 -8.07 -7.64
CA VAL A 93 -4.74 -8.91 -6.88
C VAL A 93 -3.98 -10.02 -6.16
N VAL A 94 -4.50 -10.48 -5.04
CA VAL A 94 -3.86 -11.55 -4.25
C VAL A 94 -3.94 -12.89 -4.97
N SER A 95 -5.06 -13.18 -5.62
CA SER A 95 -5.27 -14.42 -6.37
C SER A 95 -6.37 -14.26 -7.43
N GLY A 96 -6.52 -15.24 -8.29
CA GLY A 96 -7.57 -15.24 -9.31
C GLY A 96 -7.21 -14.44 -10.55
N THR A 97 -8.21 -13.82 -11.17
CA THR A 97 -8.05 -13.07 -12.41
C THR A 97 -7.88 -11.59 -12.12
N ALA A 98 -6.81 -11.01 -12.61
CA ALA A 98 -6.59 -9.57 -12.52
C ALA A 98 -7.75 -8.80 -13.19
N ILE A 99 -8.24 -7.77 -12.53
CA ILE A 99 -9.33 -6.92 -12.98
C ILE A 99 -8.82 -5.52 -13.27
N ARG A 100 -9.61 -4.73 -14.00
CA ARG A 100 -9.32 -3.33 -14.28
C ARG A 100 -10.39 -2.44 -13.65
N ILE A 101 -10.06 -1.86 -12.52
CA ILE A 101 -10.87 -0.84 -11.86
C ILE A 101 -10.28 0.51 -12.22
N LYS A 102 -11.02 1.35 -12.93
CA LYS A 102 -10.54 2.63 -13.45
C LYS A 102 -10.52 3.70 -12.37
N ASN A 103 -11.62 3.81 -11.63
CA ASN A 103 -11.87 4.81 -10.59
C ASN A 103 -12.96 4.35 -9.63
N THR A 104 -13.35 5.19 -8.69
CA THR A 104 -14.36 4.85 -7.68
C THR A 104 -15.75 4.62 -8.26
N ASP A 105 -16.12 5.37 -9.29
CA ASP A 105 -17.40 5.20 -9.97
C ASP A 105 -17.47 3.85 -10.69
N HIS A 106 -16.42 3.50 -11.42
CA HIS A 106 -16.32 2.18 -12.06
C HIS A 106 -16.36 1.03 -11.04
N TYR A 107 -15.73 1.18 -9.87
CA TYR A 107 -15.82 0.20 -8.79
C TYR A 107 -17.26 -0.03 -8.32
N SER A 108 -18.01 1.07 -8.13
CA SER A 108 -19.35 1.03 -7.55
C SER A 108 -20.45 0.71 -8.56
N ASN A 109 -20.34 1.21 -9.78
CA ASN A 109 -21.42 1.19 -10.77
C ASN A 109 -21.08 0.40 -12.05
N GLY A 110 -19.80 0.08 -12.27
CA GLY A 110 -19.34 -0.49 -13.54
C GLY A 110 -19.26 0.56 -14.65
N ASP A 111 -18.93 0.12 -15.86
CA ASP A 111 -18.89 0.97 -17.08
C ASP A 111 -19.89 0.51 -18.15
N GLY A 112 -20.86 -0.32 -17.78
CA GLY A 112 -21.84 -0.91 -18.69
C GLY A 112 -21.36 -2.16 -19.43
N THR A 113 -20.04 -2.44 -19.39
CA THR A 113 -19.44 -3.66 -19.97
C THR A 113 -18.84 -4.54 -18.87
N THR A 114 -18.20 -3.94 -17.87
CA THR A 114 -17.57 -4.60 -16.75
C THR A 114 -18.00 -3.97 -15.43
N GLY A 115 -17.96 -4.77 -14.34
CA GLY A 115 -18.38 -4.34 -13.01
C GLY A 115 -19.91 -4.32 -12.84
N PRO A 116 -20.43 -3.83 -11.70
CA PRO A 116 -19.70 -3.30 -10.56
C PRO A 116 -18.84 -4.36 -9.85
N PHE A 117 -17.82 -3.91 -9.11
CA PHE A 117 -16.88 -4.80 -8.41
C PHE A 117 -17.14 -4.87 -6.89
N ASN A 118 -18.02 -4.04 -6.36
CA ASN A 118 -18.35 -3.94 -4.94
C ASN A 118 -19.33 -5.02 -4.45
N ASN A 119 -19.75 -5.94 -5.32
CA ASN A 119 -20.71 -7.01 -5.00
C ASN A 119 -20.04 -8.36 -4.68
N GLY A 120 -18.69 -8.41 -4.63
CA GLY A 120 -17.93 -9.62 -4.36
C GLY A 120 -17.93 -10.67 -5.48
N SER A 121 -18.44 -10.35 -6.66
CA SER A 121 -18.48 -11.29 -7.79
C SER A 121 -17.17 -11.42 -8.57
N ALA A 122 -16.22 -10.49 -8.37
CA ALA A 122 -14.92 -10.56 -9.00
C ALA A 122 -14.04 -11.62 -8.33
N ASN A 123 -13.43 -12.51 -9.12
CA ASN A 123 -12.51 -13.53 -8.62
C ASN A 123 -11.08 -12.97 -8.50
N VAL A 124 -10.85 -12.16 -7.47
CA VAL A 124 -9.57 -11.45 -7.22
C VAL A 124 -8.91 -11.84 -5.90
N GLY A 125 -9.46 -12.82 -5.20
CA GLY A 125 -9.09 -13.15 -3.83
C GLY A 125 -9.64 -12.12 -2.84
N GLU A 126 -8.98 -12.02 -1.68
CA GLU A 126 -9.45 -11.17 -0.57
C GLU A 126 -9.07 -9.69 -0.77
N TRP A 127 -8.04 -9.41 -1.56
CA TRP A 127 -7.45 -8.08 -1.72
C TRP A 127 -7.18 -7.74 -3.18
N ALA A 128 -7.46 -6.50 -3.53
CA ALA A 128 -7.07 -5.90 -4.81
C ALA A 128 -6.53 -4.49 -4.58
N ALA A 129 -5.51 -4.10 -5.31
CA ALA A 129 -5.01 -2.73 -5.29
C ALA A 129 -6.08 -1.77 -5.84
N ARG A 130 -6.25 -0.61 -5.21
CA ARG A 130 -7.30 0.36 -5.56
C ARG A 130 -7.17 0.90 -6.99
N THR A 131 -5.94 1.07 -7.47
CA THR A 131 -5.69 1.63 -8.81
C THR A 131 -4.86 0.66 -9.64
N ALA A 132 -5.14 0.61 -10.93
CA ALA A 132 -4.43 -0.24 -11.87
C ALA A 132 -2.99 0.25 -12.09
N GLY A 133 -2.09 -0.68 -12.33
CA GLY A 133 -0.68 -0.46 -12.60
C GLY A 133 0.25 -1.34 -11.77
N ALA A 134 1.50 -1.44 -12.22
CA ALA A 134 2.51 -2.32 -11.60
C ALA A 134 2.86 -1.93 -10.15
N TRP A 135 2.62 -0.67 -9.74
CA TRP A 135 2.90 -0.19 -8.39
C TRP A 135 2.22 -1.02 -7.30
N GLY A 136 1.02 -1.56 -7.59
CA GLY A 136 0.29 -2.39 -6.62
C GLY A 136 0.95 -3.74 -6.34
N ASN A 137 1.87 -4.20 -7.21
CA ASN A 137 2.63 -5.43 -6.99
C ASN A 137 3.68 -5.29 -5.88
N ASN A 138 3.99 -4.06 -5.48
CA ASN A 138 4.95 -3.74 -4.42
C ASN A 138 4.30 -3.75 -3.03
N LEU A 139 2.99 -3.96 -2.97
CA LEU A 139 2.24 -4.01 -1.72
C LEU A 139 2.09 -5.45 -1.22
N LYS A 140 2.42 -5.65 0.04
CA LYS A 140 2.12 -6.88 0.78
C LYS A 140 1.06 -6.59 1.84
N VAL A 141 0.03 -7.42 1.89
CA VAL A 141 -0.98 -7.36 2.95
C VAL A 141 -0.74 -8.51 3.91
N SER A 142 -0.57 -8.23 5.19
CA SER A 142 -0.46 -9.22 6.25
C SER A 142 -1.66 -9.12 7.17
N LEU A 143 -2.33 -10.25 7.37
CA LEU A 143 -3.55 -10.36 8.15
C LEU A 143 -3.30 -11.20 9.40
N CYS A 144 -3.71 -10.68 10.55
CA CYS A 144 -3.78 -11.43 11.81
C CYS A 144 -5.25 -11.47 12.28
N PRO A 145 -6.01 -12.53 11.93
CA PRO A 145 -7.45 -12.57 12.14
C PRO A 145 -7.86 -13.04 13.53
N SER A 146 -6.93 -13.52 14.37
CA SER A 146 -7.27 -14.09 15.67
C SER A 146 -6.09 -14.10 16.63
N ALA A 147 -6.35 -14.33 17.92
CA ALA A 147 -5.32 -14.50 18.93
C ALA A 147 -4.36 -15.68 18.60
N THR A 148 -4.88 -16.77 18.05
CA THR A 148 -4.07 -17.91 17.62
C THR A 148 -3.19 -17.57 16.41
N ALA A 149 -3.67 -16.73 15.49
CA ALA A 149 -2.86 -16.23 14.39
C ALA A 149 -1.76 -15.27 14.88
N TYR A 150 -2.03 -14.54 15.96
CA TYR A 150 -1.05 -13.64 16.58
C TYR A 150 0.07 -14.41 17.30
N GLU A 151 -0.27 -15.37 18.15
CA GLU A 151 0.68 -16.23 18.86
C GLU A 151 0.07 -17.59 19.18
N GLU A 152 0.80 -18.66 18.88
CA GLU A 152 0.43 -20.03 19.21
C GLU A 152 1.63 -20.74 19.82
N ALA A 153 1.52 -21.08 21.12
CA ALA A 153 2.64 -21.59 21.92
C ALA A 153 3.09 -23.01 21.53
N GLY A 154 2.18 -23.79 20.98
CA GLY A 154 2.44 -25.20 20.59
C GLY A 154 1.92 -25.47 19.18
N LYS A 155 2.32 -24.64 18.22
CA LYS A 155 1.85 -24.76 16.84
C LYS A 155 2.15 -26.12 16.22
N THR A 156 3.34 -26.64 16.48
CA THR A 156 3.83 -27.95 16.04
C THR A 156 4.99 -28.39 16.94
N THR A 157 5.63 -29.49 16.57
CA THR A 157 6.87 -29.93 17.19
C THR A 157 7.98 -30.10 16.15
N THR A 158 9.23 -30.04 16.62
CA THR A 158 10.37 -30.35 15.76
C THR A 158 10.38 -31.85 15.44
N ASN A 159 10.76 -32.19 14.23
CA ASN A 159 10.94 -33.56 13.75
C ASN A 159 12.33 -33.71 13.10
N ASP A 160 13.33 -33.14 13.77
CA ASP A 160 14.71 -33.16 13.32
C ASP A 160 15.56 -33.98 14.33
N ALA A 161 16.18 -35.02 13.83
CA ALA A 161 16.92 -35.97 14.67
C ALA A 161 18.28 -35.44 15.17
N SER A 162 18.82 -34.41 14.51
CA SER A 162 20.16 -33.90 14.82
C SER A 162 20.33 -32.42 14.46
N THR A 163 19.90 -31.53 15.33
CA THR A 163 20.21 -30.10 15.21
C THR A 163 21.52 -29.79 15.88
N ALA A 164 22.22 -28.78 15.41
CA ALA A 164 23.44 -28.25 15.97
C ALA A 164 23.39 -26.73 16.15
N VAL A 165 24.27 -26.23 17.01
CA VAL A 165 24.49 -24.78 17.15
C VAL A 165 24.89 -24.21 15.78
N GLY A 166 24.22 -23.16 15.34
CA GLY A 166 24.50 -22.52 14.07
C GLY A 166 23.66 -23.00 12.90
N ASP A 167 22.88 -24.07 13.04
CA ASP A 167 21.97 -24.54 11.99
C ASP A 167 20.96 -23.48 11.67
N THR A 168 20.72 -23.25 10.39
CA THR A 168 19.77 -22.25 9.85
C THR A 168 18.50 -22.88 9.31
N THR A 169 18.39 -24.20 9.40
CA THR A 169 17.22 -24.98 8.98
C THR A 169 16.80 -25.95 10.07
N ILE A 170 15.52 -26.26 10.13
CA ILE A 170 14.97 -27.28 11.03
C ILE A 170 13.76 -27.95 10.36
N VAL A 171 13.62 -29.24 10.57
CA VAL A 171 12.44 -29.99 10.10
C VAL A 171 11.39 -30.00 11.20
N LEU A 172 10.13 -29.75 10.85
CA LEU A 172 8.97 -29.79 11.72
C LEU A 172 8.09 -31.00 11.44
N THR A 173 7.26 -31.39 12.39
CA THR A 173 6.20 -32.39 12.15
C THR A 173 5.18 -31.85 11.14
N SER A 174 4.88 -30.54 11.18
CA SER A 174 4.07 -29.85 10.16
C SER A 174 4.57 -28.42 9.98
N GLY A 175 4.81 -28.04 8.72
CA GLY A 175 5.12 -26.67 8.32
C GLY A 175 3.88 -25.88 7.89
N THR A 176 2.69 -26.47 7.98
CA THR A 176 1.42 -25.81 7.63
C THR A 176 1.21 -24.58 8.51
N ASP A 177 0.71 -23.51 7.92
CA ASP A 177 0.42 -22.22 8.57
C ASP A 177 1.65 -21.42 9.04
N PHE A 178 2.86 -21.81 8.65
CA PHE A 178 4.03 -20.94 8.77
C PHE A 178 4.20 -20.09 7.52
N SER A 179 4.57 -18.87 7.72
CA SER A 179 4.83 -17.90 6.64
C SER A 179 6.22 -17.29 6.79
N VAL A 180 6.78 -16.85 5.66
CA VAL A 180 8.01 -16.07 5.67
C VAL A 180 7.77 -14.79 6.49
N GLY A 181 8.68 -14.50 7.41
CA GLY A 181 8.59 -13.39 8.35
C GLY A 181 8.09 -13.78 9.74
N ASP A 182 7.37 -14.89 9.92
CA ASP A 182 6.93 -15.35 11.24
C ASP A 182 8.11 -15.48 12.21
N ILE A 183 7.83 -15.17 13.47
CA ILE A 183 8.80 -15.34 14.55
C ILE A 183 8.54 -16.66 15.24
N VAL A 184 9.56 -17.48 15.33
CA VAL A 184 9.47 -18.81 15.94
C VAL A 184 10.43 -18.95 17.12
N ASN A 185 10.04 -19.82 18.06
CA ASN A 185 10.89 -20.27 19.15
C ASN A 185 10.77 -21.80 19.25
N PHE A 186 11.89 -22.50 19.38
CA PHE A 186 11.95 -23.96 19.38
C PHE A 186 12.04 -24.59 20.75
N ALA A 187 11.62 -23.88 21.79
CA ALA A 187 11.73 -24.29 23.21
C ALA A 187 13.18 -24.64 23.65
N GLU A 188 14.16 -24.01 23.00
CA GLU A 188 15.57 -24.16 23.38
C GLU A 188 15.91 -23.36 24.64
N SER A 189 17.04 -23.71 25.27
CA SER A 189 17.56 -22.96 26.42
C SER A 189 17.82 -21.49 26.06
N GLY A 190 17.34 -20.57 26.89
CA GLY A 190 17.50 -19.13 26.70
C GLY A 190 16.34 -18.43 25.99
N GLY A 191 15.35 -19.17 25.49
CA GLY A 191 14.14 -18.58 24.91
C GLY A 191 14.39 -17.73 23.68
N HIS A 192 15.39 -18.08 22.87
CA HIS A 192 15.76 -17.35 21.67
C HIS A 192 14.67 -17.39 20.61
N GLU A 193 14.57 -16.31 19.85
CA GLU A 193 13.61 -16.18 18.75
C GLU A 193 14.34 -16.12 17.41
N TYR A 194 13.65 -16.63 16.39
CA TYR A 194 14.16 -16.70 15.03
C TYR A 194 13.08 -16.20 14.06
N ARG A 195 13.50 -15.49 13.01
CA ARG A 195 12.63 -15.07 11.92
C ARG A 195 12.71 -16.09 10.79
N VAL A 196 11.58 -16.59 10.36
CA VAL A 196 11.46 -17.50 9.22
C VAL A 196 11.78 -16.73 7.93
N THR A 197 12.72 -17.27 7.13
CA THR A 197 13.13 -16.69 5.84
C THR A 197 12.67 -17.53 4.65
N ALA A 198 12.40 -18.83 4.86
CA ALA A 198 11.77 -19.68 3.86
C ALA A 198 11.00 -20.82 4.52
N VAL A 199 9.95 -21.28 3.84
CA VAL A 199 9.16 -22.46 4.22
C VAL A 199 9.14 -23.42 3.04
N ASN A 200 9.64 -24.63 3.24
CA ASN A 200 9.61 -25.69 2.22
C ASN A 200 8.97 -26.93 2.83
N THR A 201 7.67 -27.10 2.56
CA THR A 201 6.83 -28.15 3.15
C THR A 201 6.94 -28.14 4.69
N ASN A 202 7.77 -28.98 5.28
CA ASN A 202 7.98 -29.10 6.72
C ASN A 202 9.32 -28.54 7.18
N THR A 203 10.14 -28.02 6.27
CA THR A 203 11.45 -27.46 6.61
C THR A 203 11.35 -25.94 6.68
N LEU A 204 11.67 -25.38 7.85
CA LEU A 204 11.85 -23.92 8.00
C LEU A 204 13.32 -23.57 7.78
N THR A 205 13.55 -22.49 7.04
CA THR A 205 14.83 -21.76 7.04
C THR A 205 14.63 -20.49 7.85
N PHE A 206 15.59 -20.12 8.66
CA PHE A 206 15.45 -18.99 9.59
C PHE A 206 16.79 -18.33 9.91
N VAL A 207 16.68 -17.15 10.47
CA VAL A 207 17.80 -16.36 11.03
C VAL A 207 17.44 -15.91 12.45
N ARG A 208 18.43 -15.57 13.26
CA ARG A 208 18.21 -15.02 14.61
C ARG A 208 17.40 -13.73 14.54
N HIS A 209 16.44 -13.59 15.44
CA HIS A 209 15.67 -12.38 15.62
C HIS A 209 16.09 -11.67 16.93
N PRO A 210 16.29 -10.35 16.96
CA PRO A 210 16.13 -9.37 15.85
C PRO A 210 17.38 -9.19 14.97
N SER A 211 18.49 -9.86 15.24
CA SER A 211 19.79 -9.58 14.58
C SER A 211 19.80 -9.82 13.05
N GLY A 212 18.89 -10.66 12.54
CA GLY A 212 18.78 -10.97 11.11
C GLY A 212 19.87 -11.88 10.55
N THR A 213 20.78 -12.41 11.38
CA THR A 213 21.89 -13.28 10.96
C THR A 213 22.14 -14.43 11.93
N GLY A 214 22.69 -15.53 11.43
CA GLY A 214 23.06 -16.71 12.23
C GLY A 214 21.89 -17.67 12.46
N GLY A 215 22.21 -18.87 12.88
CA GLY A 215 21.28 -19.96 13.14
C GLY A 215 21.10 -20.24 14.65
N LEU A 216 20.70 -21.47 14.99
CA LEU A 216 20.40 -21.89 16.36
C LEU A 216 21.46 -21.46 17.36
N HIS A 217 21.02 -20.96 18.52
CA HIS A 217 21.91 -20.65 19.65
C HIS A 217 22.33 -21.90 20.39
N THR A 218 21.44 -22.87 20.49
CA THR A 218 21.67 -24.18 21.09
C THR A 218 21.02 -25.27 20.24
N ALA A 219 21.47 -26.51 20.37
CA ALA A 219 20.82 -27.63 19.73
C ALA A 219 19.40 -27.82 20.29
N VAL A 220 18.45 -28.13 19.40
CA VAL A 220 17.04 -28.34 19.70
C VAL A 220 16.75 -29.84 19.69
N ALA A 221 16.12 -30.36 20.75
CA ALA A 221 15.76 -31.77 20.81
C ALA A 221 14.61 -32.08 19.82
N ASN A 222 14.61 -33.31 19.29
CA ASN A 222 13.47 -33.81 18.51
C ASN A 222 12.20 -33.83 19.39
N GLY A 223 11.05 -33.45 18.82
CA GLY A 223 9.79 -33.35 19.57
C GLY A 223 9.63 -32.08 20.40
N SER A 224 10.56 -31.14 20.36
CA SER A 224 10.42 -29.84 21.04
C SER A 224 9.26 -29.05 20.50
N ALA A 225 8.48 -28.43 21.39
CA ALA A 225 7.37 -27.56 20.98
C ALA A 225 7.89 -26.34 20.22
N VAL A 226 7.17 -25.98 19.16
CA VAL A 226 7.46 -24.80 18.32
C VAL A 226 6.37 -23.76 18.56
N ARG A 227 6.75 -22.63 19.12
CA ARG A 227 5.92 -21.44 19.22
C ARG A 227 6.04 -20.66 17.91
N ARG A 228 4.90 -20.19 17.39
CA ARG A 228 4.84 -19.25 16.27
C ARG A 228 4.22 -17.95 16.76
N ARG A 229 4.77 -16.84 16.31
CA ARG A 229 4.23 -15.49 16.49
C ARG A 229 4.19 -14.76 15.16
N TRP A 230 3.12 -13.99 14.94
CA TRP A 230 2.95 -13.17 13.75
C TRP A 230 4.09 -12.15 13.60
N GLN A 231 4.59 -11.93 12.37
CA GLN A 231 5.80 -11.13 12.13
C GLN A 231 5.69 -9.67 12.55
N TYR A 232 4.47 -9.10 12.62
CA TYR A 232 4.21 -7.70 12.99
C TYR A 232 3.60 -7.55 14.38
N TYR A 233 3.84 -8.49 15.25
CA TYR A 233 3.31 -8.50 16.61
C TYR A 233 3.73 -7.29 17.44
N ASP A 234 4.89 -6.71 17.14
CA ASP A 234 5.48 -5.55 17.81
C ASP A 234 4.88 -4.20 17.37
N LEU A 235 4.08 -4.18 16.30
CA LEU A 235 3.37 -2.99 15.85
C LEU A 235 2.03 -2.77 16.55
N VAL A 236 1.59 -3.73 17.37
CA VAL A 236 0.29 -3.70 18.03
C VAL A 236 0.42 -4.07 19.51
N ASP A 237 -0.43 -3.46 20.36
CA ASP A 237 -0.34 -3.63 21.81
C ASP A 237 -0.81 -5.00 22.31
N LYS A 238 -1.70 -5.67 21.57
CA LYS A 238 -2.33 -6.94 21.98
C LYS A 238 -2.76 -7.79 20.80
N ALA A 239 -2.98 -9.07 21.04
CA ALA A 239 -3.63 -9.95 20.08
C ALA A 239 -5.09 -9.50 19.78
N PRO A 240 -5.62 -9.79 18.57
CA PRO A 240 -7.03 -9.58 18.27
C PRO A 240 -7.92 -10.41 19.21
N ALA A 241 -9.01 -9.83 19.66
CA ALA A 241 -9.91 -10.42 20.63
C ALA A 241 -11.37 -10.06 20.36
N THR A 242 -12.19 -10.04 21.39
CA THR A 242 -13.57 -9.55 21.34
C THR A 242 -13.62 -8.13 21.89
N SER A 243 -14.13 -7.20 21.12
CA SER A 243 -14.34 -5.82 21.58
C SER A 243 -15.43 -5.76 22.66
N THR A 244 -15.39 -4.71 23.49
CA THR A 244 -16.46 -4.43 24.42
C THR A 244 -17.82 -4.25 23.73
N TYR A 245 -17.81 -3.67 22.53
CA TYR A 245 -19.01 -3.48 21.73
C TYR A 245 -19.66 -4.81 21.33
N ALA A 246 -18.88 -5.75 20.81
CA ALA A 246 -19.36 -7.07 20.43
C ALA A 246 -19.79 -7.88 21.66
N SER A 247 -18.98 -7.89 22.72
CA SER A 247 -19.27 -8.59 23.96
C SER A 247 -20.61 -8.19 24.57
N ASN A 248 -20.94 -6.90 24.58
CA ASN A 248 -22.23 -6.38 25.05
C ASN A 248 -23.43 -6.81 24.19
N ARG A 249 -23.17 -7.39 23.02
CA ARG A 249 -24.18 -7.89 22.06
C ARG A 249 -24.08 -9.38 21.81
N SER A 250 -23.42 -10.12 22.70
CA SER A 250 -23.15 -11.56 22.57
C SER A 250 -22.37 -11.94 21.31
N GLY A 251 -21.65 -11.00 20.71
CA GLY A 251 -20.68 -11.24 19.65
C GLY A 251 -19.32 -11.63 20.20
N VAL A 252 -18.51 -12.29 19.38
CA VAL A 252 -17.17 -12.73 19.74
C VAL A 252 -16.22 -12.57 18.55
N ASN A 253 -14.90 -12.37 18.82
CA ASN A 253 -13.81 -12.39 17.83
C ASN A 253 -14.02 -11.41 16.66
N ASP A 254 -14.40 -10.18 16.97
CA ASP A 254 -14.65 -9.12 16.00
C ASP A 254 -13.43 -8.22 15.72
N GLU A 255 -12.32 -8.45 16.41
CA GLU A 255 -11.06 -7.73 16.16
C GLU A 255 -10.16 -8.52 15.20
N MET A 256 -9.44 -7.80 14.34
CA MET A 256 -8.36 -8.31 13.50
C MET A 256 -7.29 -7.24 13.30
N HIS A 257 -6.07 -7.62 13.01
CA HIS A 257 -5.01 -6.69 12.60
C HIS A 257 -4.71 -6.88 11.12
N ILE A 258 -4.58 -5.76 10.42
CA ILE A 258 -4.22 -5.72 9.01
C ILE A 258 -3.05 -4.76 8.87
N VAL A 259 -1.96 -5.23 8.29
CA VAL A 259 -0.76 -4.45 7.99
C VAL A 259 -0.55 -4.44 6.49
N VAL A 260 -0.36 -3.25 5.94
CA VAL A 260 -0.02 -3.05 4.52
C VAL A 260 1.41 -2.57 4.45
N VAL A 261 2.24 -3.28 3.73
CA VAL A 261 3.69 -3.07 3.67
C VAL A 261 4.11 -2.72 2.25
N ASP A 262 4.96 -1.72 2.13
CA ASP A 262 5.71 -1.42 0.90
C ASP A 262 6.91 -2.35 0.81
N GLU A 263 6.75 -3.51 0.14
CA GLU A 263 7.70 -4.62 0.23
C GLU A 263 9.08 -4.28 -0.36
N ASP A 264 9.12 -3.49 -1.41
CA ASP A 264 10.35 -3.10 -2.11
C ASP A 264 10.76 -1.62 -1.95
N GLY A 265 9.96 -0.82 -1.23
CA GLY A 265 10.21 0.60 -1.02
C GLY A 265 9.84 1.50 -2.20
N GLY A 266 9.09 1.00 -3.17
CA GLY A 266 8.69 1.76 -4.35
C GLY A 266 7.73 2.92 -4.05
N ILE A 267 7.05 2.88 -2.91
CA ILE A 267 6.06 3.87 -2.49
C ILE A 267 6.65 4.81 -1.44
N THR A 268 7.12 4.27 -0.33
CA THR A 268 7.67 5.02 0.81
C THR A 268 9.11 5.46 0.59
N GLY A 269 9.88 4.69 -0.15
CA GLY A 269 11.33 4.83 -0.34
C GLY A 269 12.14 3.90 0.55
N THR A 270 11.50 3.13 1.43
CA THR A 270 12.14 2.16 2.34
C THR A 270 11.46 0.81 2.21
N ALA A 271 12.21 -0.21 1.81
CA ALA A 271 11.68 -1.56 1.70
C ALA A 271 11.25 -2.10 3.07
N GLY A 272 10.06 -2.69 3.14
CA GLY A 272 9.48 -3.23 4.36
C GLY A 272 8.83 -2.20 5.28
N GLU A 273 8.70 -0.95 4.86
CA GLU A 273 7.96 0.10 5.60
C GLU A 273 6.46 -0.23 5.63
N VAL A 274 5.82 0.08 6.79
CA VAL A 274 4.39 -0.17 7.07
C VAL A 274 3.57 1.11 6.92
#